data_136ef4e0a5d6040f83120938350e168c
#
_entry.id   136ef4e0a5d6040f83120938350e168c
#
_cell.length_a   1.000
_cell.length_b   1.000
_cell.length_c   1.000
_cell.angle_alpha   90.00
_cell.angle_beta   90.00
_cell.angle_gamma   90.00
#
_symmetry.space_group_name_H-M   'P 1'
#
loop_
_entity.id
_entity.type
_entity.pdbx_description
1 polymer ?
#
loop_
_entity_poly.entity_id
_entity_poly.type
_entity_poly.pdbx_seq_one_letter_code
_entity_poly.pdbx_strand_id
1 'polypeptide(L)'
;MKIVVDSLISKLYESEILELDPNMEIIVLNPEDHTNPSWGDVPEVDALFLSYQFLFAVRDHKHLFEPMLEVAKKAKFIQSGYSGMDDPFLQAVLKETNAIVANASSIYGKPMANYVLAQMLRWNKRIDLHIELQKEKKWMPNGGDGELTNKNLVIYGYGGIGKEIARIAKSFEMNVTGVRRSPVTCEFADEVKTPEDLMDMLPFADFLVTVLPDSEHTRNVIDKKVFKQMNPQSMFINVGRGSAVNEADLAEALNT
;
A
#
# COMPACT_ATOMS: atom_id res chain seq x y z
N MET A 1 10.91 29.57 5.15
CA MET A 1 10.37 28.58 4.17
C MET A 1 8.85 28.72 4.12
N LYS A 2 8.21 28.59 2.93
CA LYS A 2 6.75 28.63 2.79
C LYS A 2 6.24 27.24 2.47
N ILE A 3 5.25 26.76 3.25
CA ILE A 3 4.62 25.44 3.04
C ILE A 3 3.10 25.57 2.91
N VAL A 4 2.53 24.84 1.98
CA VAL A 4 1.07 24.67 1.85
C VAL A 4 0.64 23.37 2.51
N VAL A 5 -0.36 23.44 3.38
CA VAL A 5 -1.01 22.31 4.03
C VAL A 5 -2.53 22.48 4.02
N ASP A 6 -3.28 21.43 4.27
CA ASP A 6 -4.72 21.55 4.50
C ASP A 6 -5.06 21.98 5.93
N SER A 7 -6.32 22.36 6.12
CA SER A 7 -6.85 22.85 7.38
C SER A 7 -6.76 21.83 8.53
N LEU A 8 -6.86 20.52 8.26
CA LEU A 8 -6.74 19.51 9.30
C LEU A 8 -5.28 19.32 9.72
N ILE A 9 -4.36 19.28 8.76
CA ILE A 9 -2.92 19.17 9.03
C ILE A 9 -2.45 20.37 9.83
N SER A 10 -2.83 21.60 9.45
CA SER A 10 -2.53 22.79 10.24
C SER A 10 -3.07 22.67 11.66
N LYS A 11 -4.34 22.35 11.82
CA LYS A 11 -4.98 22.22 13.14
C LYS A 11 -4.30 21.19 14.06
N LEU A 12 -3.82 20.08 13.49
CA LEU A 12 -3.27 18.97 14.28
C LEU A 12 -1.76 19.10 14.53
N TYR A 13 -1.02 19.71 13.59
CA TYR A 13 0.45 19.61 13.56
C TYR A 13 1.16 20.96 13.36
N GLU A 14 0.47 22.12 13.48
CA GLU A 14 1.10 23.43 13.31
C GLU A 14 2.26 23.66 14.28
N SER A 15 2.11 23.24 15.53
CA SER A 15 3.17 23.35 16.54
C SER A 15 4.41 22.55 16.17
N GLU A 16 4.22 21.29 15.76
CA GLU A 16 5.30 20.40 15.35
C GLU A 16 5.99 20.90 14.07
N ILE A 17 5.22 21.46 13.14
CA ILE A 17 5.78 22.07 11.93
C ILE A 17 6.65 23.28 12.29
N LEU A 18 6.18 24.15 13.19
CA LEU A 18 6.91 25.33 13.63
C LEU A 18 8.10 25.01 14.55
N GLU A 19 8.11 23.84 15.21
CA GLU A 19 9.30 23.35 15.92
C GLU A 19 10.46 23.04 14.97
N LEU A 20 10.18 22.66 13.71
CA LEU A 20 11.22 22.41 12.71
C LEU A 20 11.87 23.71 12.21
N ASP A 21 11.08 24.75 12.04
CA ASP A 21 11.54 26.10 11.69
C ASP A 21 10.53 27.13 12.19
N PRO A 22 10.83 27.88 13.28
CA PRO A 22 9.94 28.92 13.83
C PRO A 22 9.62 30.08 12.86
N ASN A 23 10.39 30.22 11.78
CA ASN A 23 10.16 31.22 10.74
C ASN A 23 9.40 30.65 9.52
N MET A 24 8.85 29.45 9.63
CA MET A 24 8.07 28.85 8.54
C MET A 24 6.75 29.58 8.36
N GLU A 25 6.45 29.95 7.13
CA GLU A 25 5.16 30.52 6.74
C GLU A 25 4.25 29.37 6.30
N ILE A 26 3.21 29.11 7.08
CA ILE A 26 2.22 28.06 6.79
C ILE A 26 1.03 28.68 6.06
N ILE A 27 0.81 28.27 4.82
CA ILE A 27 -0.35 28.66 4.02
C ILE A 27 -1.37 27.52 4.14
N VAL A 28 -2.52 27.85 4.74
CA VAL A 28 -3.57 26.87 4.99
C VAL A 28 -4.63 26.95 3.90
N LEU A 29 -4.87 25.86 3.21
CA LEU A 29 -5.98 25.73 2.27
C LEU A 29 -7.06 24.81 2.84
N ASN A 30 -8.32 25.14 2.58
CA ASN A 30 -9.43 24.30 3.03
C ASN A 30 -9.96 23.45 1.86
N PRO A 31 -9.70 22.13 1.83
CA PRO A 31 -10.22 21.25 0.78
C PRO A 31 -11.74 21.03 0.89
N GLU A 32 -12.38 21.38 2.01
CA GLU A 32 -13.84 21.28 2.17
C GLU A 32 -14.60 22.47 1.58
N ASP A 33 -13.92 23.57 1.28
CA ASP A 33 -14.51 24.73 0.60
C ASP A 33 -14.58 24.47 -0.91
N HIS A 34 -15.63 23.76 -1.33
CA HIS A 34 -15.83 23.35 -2.70
C HIS A 34 -16.44 24.45 -3.59
N THR A 35 -16.91 25.58 -2.98
CA THR A 35 -17.70 26.58 -3.69
C THR A 35 -16.88 27.70 -4.30
N ASN A 36 -15.80 28.10 -3.66
CA ASN A 36 -14.91 29.14 -4.15
C ASN A 36 -13.49 28.95 -3.56
N PRO A 37 -12.74 27.96 -4.05
CA PRO A 37 -11.39 27.75 -3.53
C PRO A 37 -10.52 28.96 -3.90
N SER A 38 -10.16 29.76 -2.91
CA SER A 38 -9.17 30.85 -3.03
C SER A 38 -7.74 30.35 -3.27
N TRP A 39 -7.64 29.16 -3.84
CA TRP A 39 -6.37 28.50 -4.11
C TRP A 39 -5.56 29.15 -5.24
N GLY A 40 -6.22 29.94 -6.11
CA GLY A 40 -5.54 30.64 -7.19
C GLY A 40 -4.54 31.72 -6.73
N ASP A 41 -4.71 32.24 -5.51
CA ASP A 41 -3.88 33.32 -4.95
C ASP A 41 -2.65 32.81 -4.20
N VAL A 42 -2.42 31.48 -4.17
CA VAL A 42 -1.22 30.89 -3.53
C VAL A 42 0.04 31.37 -4.28
N PRO A 43 1.03 31.96 -3.58
CA PRO A 43 2.29 32.38 -4.20
C PRO A 43 3.19 31.18 -4.52
N GLU A 44 4.37 31.45 -5.07
CA GLU A 44 5.46 30.46 -5.12
C GLU A 44 5.77 29.94 -3.71
N VAL A 45 5.83 28.62 -3.53
CA VAL A 45 6.05 27.98 -2.24
C VAL A 45 7.21 26.97 -2.30
N ASP A 46 7.84 26.77 -1.16
CA ASP A 46 8.95 25.83 -1.08
C ASP A 46 8.45 24.38 -1.01
N ALA A 47 7.31 24.14 -0.32
CA ALA A 47 6.74 22.83 -0.20
C ALA A 47 5.21 22.82 -0.25
N LEU A 48 4.63 21.76 -0.80
CA LEU A 48 3.21 21.43 -0.76
C LEU A 48 3.03 20.03 -0.19
N PHE A 49 2.23 19.90 0.86
CA PHE A 49 1.81 18.60 1.36
C PHE A 49 0.43 18.25 0.81
N LEU A 50 0.40 17.35 -0.16
CA LEU A 50 -0.82 16.77 -0.73
C LEU A 50 -1.34 15.67 0.20
N SER A 51 -2.06 16.08 1.23
CA SER A 51 -2.71 15.19 2.20
C SER A 51 -3.82 14.36 1.58
N TYR A 52 -4.34 13.39 2.35
CA TYR A 52 -5.53 12.63 1.95
C TYR A 52 -6.75 13.52 1.68
N GLN A 53 -6.91 14.60 2.45
CA GLN A 53 -8.04 15.51 2.28
C GLN A 53 -8.00 16.22 0.93
N PHE A 54 -6.85 16.73 0.52
CA PHE A 54 -6.69 17.31 -0.82
C PHE A 54 -6.95 16.28 -1.92
N LEU A 55 -6.38 15.09 -1.80
CA LEU A 55 -6.50 14.06 -2.82
C LEU A 55 -7.94 13.54 -2.94
N PHE A 56 -8.65 13.39 -1.81
CA PHE A 56 -10.08 13.04 -1.83
C PHE A 56 -10.94 14.16 -2.39
N ALA A 57 -10.70 15.41 -1.99
CA ALA A 57 -11.45 16.55 -2.52
C ALA A 57 -11.33 16.65 -4.04
N VAL A 58 -10.13 16.55 -4.59
CA VAL A 58 -9.88 16.58 -6.04
C VAL A 58 -10.53 15.38 -6.76
N ARG A 59 -10.49 14.19 -6.16
CA ARG A 59 -11.12 12.98 -6.69
C ARG A 59 -12.65 13.11 -6.74
N ASP A 60 -13.23 13.59 -5.65
CA ASP A 60 -14.68 13.61 -5.47
C ASP A 60 -15.31 14.87 -6.12
N HIS A 61 -14.53 15.93 -6.32
CA HIS A 61 -14.95 17.21 -6.90
C HIS A 61 -14.05 17.62 -8.08
N LYS A 62 -14.40 17.16 -9.28
CA LYS A 62 -13.58 17.35 -10.50
C LYS A 62 -13.21 18.80 -10.81
N HIS A 63 -14.01 19.78 -10.40
CA HIS A 63 -13.73 21.20 -10.61
C HIS A 63 -12.54 21.71 -9.79
N LEU A 64 -12.11 20.97 -8.73
CA LEU A 64 -10.95 21.29 -7.93
C LEU A 64 -9.62 20.80 -8.54
N PHE A 65 -9.68 19.98 -9.60
CA PHE A 65 -8.50 19.39 -10.21
C PHE A 65 -7.53 20.46 -10.73
N GLU A 66 -8.01 21.34 -11.61
CA GLU A 66 -7.18 22.41 -12.18
C GLU A 66 -6.69 23.42 -11.13
N PRO A 67 -7.54 23.95 -10.23
CA PRO A 67 -7.06 24.85 -9.17
C PRO A 67 -5.95 24.24 -8.31
N MET A 68 -6.06 22.97 -7.90
CA MET A 68 -5.03 22.30 -7.12
C MET A 68 -3.77 22.03 -7.94
N LEU A 69 -3.91 21.72 -9.23
CA LEU A 69 -2.76 21.54 -10.12
C LEU A 69 -1.98 22.86 -10.28
N GLU A 70 -2.67 23.99 -10.39
CA GLU A 70 -2.03 25.30 -10.41
C GLU A 70 -1.28 25.62 -9.11
N VAL A 71 -1.80 25.21 -7.94
CA VAL A 71 -1.05 25.28 -6.66
C VAL A 71 0.19 24.38 -6.72
N ALA A 72 0.05 23.15 -7.21
CA ALA A 72 1.15 22.21 -7.33
C ALA A 72 2.28 22.71 -8.24
N LYS A 73 1.95 23.42 -9.34
CA LYS A 73 2.92 24.03 -10.25
C LYS A 73 3.80 25.11 -9.59
N LYS A 74 3.33 25.72 -8.50
CA LYS A 74 4.05 26.75 -7.76
C LYS A 74 4.97 26.21 -6.66
N ALA A 75 4.96 24.89 -6.41
CA ALA A 75 5.75 24.25 -5.39
C ALA A 75 7.09 23.74 -5.94
N LYS A 76 8.17 23.87 -5.14
CA LYS A 76 9.49 23.28 -5.44
C LYS A 76 9.58 21.81 -5.02
N PHE A 77 8.90 21.47 -3.92
CA PHE A 77 8.82 20.13 -3.37
C PHE A 77 7.37 19.76 -3.09
N ILE A 78 6.97 18.54 -3.43
CA ILE A 78 5.62 18.03 -3.18
C ILE A 78 5.72 16.69 -2.46
N GLN A 79 5.16 16.63 -1.25
CA GLN A 79 4.98 15.38 -0.51
C GLN A 79 3.54 14.89 -0.70
N SER A 80 3.36 13.73 -1.32
CA SER A 80 2.06 13.05 -1.36
C SER A 80 1.82 12.24 -0.09
N GLY A 81 0.59 12.29 0.44
CA GLY A 81 0.11 11.42 1.50
C GLY A 81 -0.13 9.97 1.04
N TYR A 82 -0.21 9.71 -0.26
CA TYR A 82 -0.39 8.36 -0.79
C TYR A 82 0.94 7.60 -0.91
N SER A 83 0.88 6.28 -0.79
CA SER A 83 2.01 5.40 -1.10
C SER A 83 2.16 5.15 -2.60
N GLY A 84 1.03 5.06 -3.33
CA GLY A 84 1.00 4.91 -4.77
C GLY A 84 0.97 6.26 -5.48
N MET A 85 1.50 6.28 -6.70
CA MET A 85 1.50 7.47 -7.58
C MET A 85 0.60 7.26 -8.81
N ASP A 86 -0.26 6.25 -8.77
CA ASP A 86 -1.16 5.84 -9.85
C ASP A 86 -2.48 6.63 -9.90
N ASP A 87 -2.72 7.52 -8.93
CA ASP A 87 -3.85 8.45 -8.91
C ASP A 87 -3.76 9.44 -10.10
N PRO A 88 -4.87 9.69 -10.84
CA PRO A 88 -4.85 10.58 -12.02
C PRO A 88 -4.33 11.98 -11.74
N PHE A 89 -4.64 12.55 -10.55
CA PHE A 89 -4.14 13.87 -10.16
C PHE A 89 -2.63 13.84 -9.91
N LEU A 90 -2.13 12.83 -9.20
CA LEU A 90 -0.69 12.67 -8.96
C LEU A 90 0.08 12.42 -10.26
N GLN A 91 -0.53 11.73 -11.24
CA GLN A 91 0.05 11.58 -12.58
C GLN A 91 0.14 12.93 -13.33
N ALA A 92 -0.88 13.79 -13.21
CA ALA A 92 -0.82 15.14 -13.75
C ALA A 92 0.27 15.99 -13.05
N VAL A 93 0.36 15.92 -11.73
CA VAL A 93 1.43 16.59 -10.97
C VAL A 93 2.81 16.16 -11.46
N LEU A 94 3.06 14.85 -11.63
CA LEU A 94 4.34 14.35 -12.15
C LEU A 94 4.67 14.83 -13.56
N LYS A 95 3.64 15.01 -14.39
CA LYS A 95 3.81 15.40 -15.80
C LYS A 95 3.94 16.91 -15.99
N GLU A 96 3.22 17.70 -15.18
CA GLU A 96 3.03 19.13 -15.44
C GLU A 96 3.79 20.03 -14.48
N THR A 97 4.47 19.47 -13.46
CA THR A 97 5.28 20.27 -12.53
C THR A 97 6.76 19.97 -12.68
N ASN A 98 7.61 20.93 -12.28
CA ASN A 98 9.05 20.75 -12.15
C ASN A 98 9.46 20.43 -10.71
N ALA A 99 8.49 20.18 -9.82
CA ALA A 99 8.74 19.91 -8.42
C ALA A 99 9.43 18.54 -8.21
N ILE A 100 10.20 18.44 -7.15
CA ILE A 100 10.63 17.13 -6.64
C ILE A 100 9.42 16.53 -5.92
N VAL A 101 8.95 15.37 -6.39
CA VAL A 101 7.76 14.71 -5.83
C VAL A 101 8.18 13.48 -5.05
N ALA A 102 7.77 13.42 -3.79
CA ALA A 102 7.94 12.26 -2.92
C ALA A 102 6.57 11.67 -2.52
N ASN A 103 6.56 10.36 -2.25
CA ASN A 103 5.38 9.65 -1.76
C ASN A 103 5.58 9.16 -0.32
N ALA A 104 4.52 8.59 0.26
CA ALA A 104 4.53 8.09 1.63
C ALA A 104 4.76 6.56 1.74
N SER A 105 5.31 5.91 0.72
CA SER A 105 5.41 4.44 0.66
C SER A 105 6.20 3.83 1.84
N SER A 106 7.22 4.52 2.34
CA SER A 106 8.02 4.05 3.48
C SER A 106 7.24 3.99 4.79
N ILE A 107 6.23 4.86 4.96
CA ILE A 107 5.43 4.95 6.19
C ILE A 107 4.45 3.78 6.29
N TYR A 108 3.91 3.33 5.15
CA TYR A 108 2.91 2.26 5.10
C TYR A 108 3.50 0.85 5.24
N GLY A 109 4.81 0.70 5.14
CA GLY A 109 5.45 -0.61 5.20
C GLY A 109 5.07 -1.40 6.46
N LYS A 110 5.29 -0.82 7.63
CA LYS A 110 5.01 -1.47 8.91
C LYS A 110 3.52 -1.78 9.16
N PRO A 111 2.57 -0.82 9.00
CA PRO A 111 1.16 -1.11 9.17
C PRO A 111 0.65 -2.20 8.23
N MET A 112 1.06 -2.16 6.95
CA MET A 112 0.66 -3.16 5.97
C MET A 112 1.25 -4.54 6.28
N ALA A 113 2.51 -4.60 6.68
CA ALA A 113 3.13 -5.85 7.09
C ALA A 113 2.43 -6.46 8.32
N ASN A 114 2.11 -5.65 9.33
CA ASN A 114 1.35 -6.12 10.50
C ASN A 114 -0.01 -6.69 10.09
N TYR A 115 -0.72 -6.02 9.17
CA TYR A 115 -2.01 -6.52 8.68
C TYR A 115 -1.87 -7.87 7.97
N VAL A 116 -0.88 -8.00 7.07
CA VAL A 116 -0.62 -9.26 6.35
C VAL A 116 -0.33 -10.39 7.32
N LEU A 117 0.59 -10.20 8.26
CA LEU A 117 0.94 -11.23 9.25
C LEU A 117 -0.25 -11.57 10.17
N ALA A 118 -1.07 -10.58 10.54
CA ALA A 118 -2.30 -10.83 11.30
C ALA A 118 -3.27 -11.75 10.55
N GLN A 119 -3.46 -11.56 9.22
CA GLN A 119 -4.30 -12.45 8.41
C GLN A 119 -3.70 -13.86 8.27
N MET A 120 -2.38 -13.97 8.08
CA MET A 120 -1.69 -15.26 8.02
C MET A 120 -1.84 -16.03 9.35
N LEU A 121 -1.66 -15.36 10.48
CA LEU A 121 -1.88 -15.95 11.82
C LEU A 121 -3.34 -16.34 12.03
N ARG A 122 -4.30 -15.47 11.66
CA ARG A 122 -5.74 -15.74 11.75
C ARG A 122 -6.12 -17.01 11.00
N TRP A 123 -5.62 -17.15 9.77
CA TRP A 123 -5.83 -18.33 8.94
C TRP A 123 -5.20 -19.57 9.56
N ASN A 124 -3.91 -19.50 9.87
CA ASN A 124 -3.12 -20.65 10.29
C ASN A 124 -3.52 -21.15 11.70
N LYS A 125 -3.88 -20.24 12.61
CA LYS A 125 -4.38 -20.55 13.95
C LYS A 125 -5.89 -20.76 13.99
N ARG A 126 -6.59 -20.79 12.86
CA ARG A 126 -8.04 -21.01 12.74
C ARG A 126 -8.84 -20.14 13.72
N ILE A 127 -8.43 -18.87 13.89
CA ILE A 127 -9.01 -17.97 14.90
C ILE A 127 -10.52 -17.83 14.73
N ASP A 128 -11.03 -17.79 13.49
CA ASP A 128 -12.47 -17.69 13.23
C ASP A 128 -13.24 -18.90 13.75
N LEU A 129 -12.70 -20.11 13.57
CA LEU A 129 -13.30 -21.32 14.12
C LEU A 129 -13.34 -21.26 15.64
N HIS A 130 -12.26 -20.83 16.29
CA HIS A 130 -12.20 -20.71 17.75
C HIS A 130 -13.21 -19.68 18.26
N ILE A 131 -13.42 -18.57 17.55
CA ILE A 131 -14.45 -17.57 17.89
C ILE A 131 -15.86 -18.19 17.84
N GLU A 132 -16.18 -18.98 16.80
CA GLU A 132 -17.49 -19.64 16.70
C GLU A 132 -17.67 -20.69 17.79
N LEU A 133 -16.65 -21.52 18.05
CA LEU A 133 -16.68 -22.51 19.16
C LEU A 133 -16.86 -21.82 20.53
N GLN A 134 -16.24 -20.67 20.74
CA GLN A 134 -16.40 -19.87 21.96
C GLN A 134 -17.84 -19.41 22.16
N LYS A 135 -18.51 -18.94 21.11
CA LYS A 135 -19.94 -18.56 21.15
C LYS A 135 -20.82 -19.74 21.56
N GLU A 136 -20.47 -20.95 21.06
CA GLU A 136 -21.18 -22.19 21.36
C GLU A 136 -20.76 -22.80 22.71
N LYS A 137 -19.80 -22.19 23.43
CA LYS A 137 -19.20 -22.73 24.68
C LYS A 137 -18.60 -24.13 24.50
N LYS A 138 -18.05 -24.40 23.32
CA LYS A 138 -17.42 -25.69 22.97
C LYS A 138 -15.90 -25.55 23.02
N TRP A 139 -15.26 -26.56 23.62
CA TRP A 139 -13.81 -26.72 23.59
C TRP A 139 -13.41 -27.78 22.58
N MET A 140 -12.42 -27.49 21.72
CA MET A 140 -11.87 -28.42 20.76
C MET A 140 -10.38 -28.68 21.11
N PRO A 141 -10.08 -29.81 21.78
CA PRO A 141 -8.75 -30.05 22.37
C PRO A 141 -7.64 -30.27 21.34
N ASN A 142 -7.96 -30.65 20.10
CA ASN A 142 -6.99 -30.91 19.02
C ASN A 142 -7.39 -30.07 17.79
N GLY A 143 -7.30 -28.75 17.91
CA GLY A 143 -7.82 -27.80 16.92
C GLY A 143 -7.22 -27.87 15.51
N GLY A 144 -6.11 -28.58 15.35
CA GLY A 144 -5.41 -28.64 14.05
C GLY A 144 -4.78 -27.30 13.66
N ASP A 145 -4.44 -26.50 14.66
CA ASP A 145 -3.80 -25.20 14.45
C ASP A 145 -2.39 -25.39 13.89
N GLY A 146 -2.07 -24.63 12.86
CA GLY A 146 -0.76 -24.66 12.24
C GLY A 146 0.24 -23.68 12.88
N GLU A 147 1.47 -23.74 12.41
CA GLU A 147 2.54 -22.80 12.74
C GLU A 147 3.01 -22.10 11.45
N LEU A 148 3.52 -20.86 11.59
CA LEU A 148 4.16 -20.16 10.47
C LEU A 148 5.60 -20.60 10.24
N THR A 149 6.23 -21.20 11.25
CA THR A 149 7.60 -21.72 11.18
C THR A 149 7.77 -22.68 10.00
N ASN A 150 8.80 -22.45 9.20
CA ASN A 150 9.13 -23.21 7.99
C ASN A 150 8.08 -23.12 6.84
N LYS A 151 7.05 -22.29 6.97
CA LYS A 151 6.09 -22.04 5.88
C LYS A 151 6.71 -21.19 4.79
N ASN A 152 6.34 -21.48 3.56
CA ASN A 152 6.84 -20.81 2.36
C ASN A 152 5.97 -19.59 2.03
N LEU A 153 6.55 -18.41 2.08
CA LEU A 153 5.94 -17.13 1.73
C LEU A 153 6.54 -16.59 0.43
N VAL A 154 5.70 -16.42 -0.59
CA VAL A 154 6.04 -15.72 -1.83
C VAL A 154 5.47 -14.32 -1.79
N ILE A 155 6.31 -13.30 -1.97
CA ILE A 155 5.92 -11.88 -1.96
C ILE A 155 6.10 -11.32 -3.38
N TYR A 156 5.00 -11.21 -4.13
CA TYR A 156 5.02 -10.64 -5.47
C TYR A 156 4.82 -9.12 -5.41
N GLY A 157 5.90 -8.38 -5.66
CA GLY A 157 6.05 -6.95 -5.44
C GLY A 157 7.00 -6.67 -4.28
N TYR A 158 8.25 -7.10 -4.41
CA TYR A 158 9.29 -6.97 -3.39
C TYR A 158 9.88 -5.56 -3.37
N GLY A 159 9.04 -4.56 -3.01
CA GLY A 159 9.38 -3.16 -2.77
C GLY A 159 9.45 -2.83 -1.28
N GLY A 160 9.20 -1.57 -0.89
CA GLY A 160 9.25 -1.13 0.51
C GLY A 160 8.33 -1.93 1.45
N ILE A 161 7.05 -2.07 1.07
CA ILE A 161 6.07 -2.87 1.85
C ILE A 161 6.46 -4.36 1.85
N GLY A 162 6.82 -4.91 0.69
CA GLY A 162 7.23 -6.31 0.58
C GLY A 162 8.44 -6.65 1.45
N LYS A 163 9.41 -5.75 1.56
CA LYS A 163 10.57 -5.90 2.45
C LYS A 163 10.16 -5.91 3.93
N GLU A 164 9.23 -5.06 4.36
CA GLU A 164 8.73 -5.06 5.73
C GLU A 164 7.94 -6.32 6.05
N ILE A 165 7.14 -6.84 5.11
CA ILE A 165 6.46 -8.14 5.27
C ILE A 165 7.51 -9.24 5.45
N ALA A 166 8.54 -9.29 4.61
CA ALA A 166 9.63 -10.25 4.71
C ALA A 166 10.34 -10.17 6.07
N ARG A 167 10.70 -8.96 6.51
CA ARG A 167 11.38 -8.73 7.78
C ARG A 167 10.59 -9.30 8.97
N ILE A 168 9.27 -9.07 9.01
CA ILE A 168 8.43 -9.60 10.08
C ILE A 168 8.26 -11.12 9.93
N ALA A 169 8.04 -11.62 8.71
CA ALA A 169 7.88 -13.04 8.43
C ALA A 169 9.12 -13.86 8.87
N LYS A 170 10.32 -13.31 8.70
CA LYS A 170 11.57 -13.93 9.20
C LYS A 170 11.60 -14.07 10.72
N SER A 171 10.90 -13.20 11.47
CA SER A 171 10.78 -13.37 12.95
C SER A 171 9.88 -14.55 13.35
N PHE A 172 9.09 -15.07 12.41
CA PHE A 172 8.31 -16.31 12.54
C PHE A 172 9.02 -17.52 11.91
N GLU A 173 10.29 -17.38 11.55
CA GLU A 173 11.12 -18.45 10.95
C GLU A 173 10.53 -18.99 9.63
N MET A 174 9.84 -18.12 8.86
CA MET A 174 9.31 -18.46 7.53
C MET A 174 10.42 -18.51 6.48
N ASN A 175 10.23 -19.32 5.43
CA ASN A 175 11.01 -19.26 4.20
C ASN A 175 10.41 -18.18 3.30
N VAL A 176 11.18 -17.16 2.95
CA VAL A 176 10.67 -15.99 2.24
C VAL A 176 11.34 -15.84 0.88
N THR A 177 10.53 -15.86 -0.19
CA THR A 177 10.96 -15.51 -1.55
C THR A 177 10.31 -14.22 -2.00
N GLY A 178 11.14 -13.21 -2.31
CA GLY A 178 10.68 -11.98 -2.94
C GLY A 178 10.64 -12.10 -4.46
N VAL A 179 9.63 -11.48 -5.11
CA VAL A 179 9.52 -11.43 -6.57
C VAL A 179 9.46 -9.99 -7.04
N ARG A 180 10.38 -9.60 -7.94
CA ARG A 180 10.43 -8.27 -8.56
C ARG A 180 11.16 -8.31 -9.91
N ARG A 181 10.86 -7.31 -10.78
CA ARG A 181 11.43 -7.21 -12.13
C ARG A 181 12.97 -7.14 -12.15
N SER A 182 13.55 -6.47 -11.18
CA SER A 182 15.02 -6.34 -11.07
C SER A 182 15.46 -6.94 -9.75
N PRO A 183 16.02 -8.14 -9.71
CA PRO A 183 16.50 -8.78 -8.49
C PRO A 183 17.49 -7.90 -7.76
N VAL A 184 17.41 -7.93 -6.43
CA VAL A 184 18.31 -7.20 -5.54
C VAL A 184 18.70 -8.11 -4.39
N THR A 185 19.87 -7.92 -3.84
CA THR A 185 20.24 -8.55 -2.58
C THR A 185 19.37 -7.95 -1.46
N CYS A 186 18.82 -8.79 -0.60
CA CYS A 186 18.02 -8.35 0.54
C CYS A 186 18.29 -9.21 1.75
N GLU A 187 18.44 -8.57 2.90
CA GLU A 187 18.71 -9.25 4.17
C GLU A 187 17.49 -9.97 4.77
N PHE A 188 16.28 -9.65 4.27
CA PHE A 188 15.02 -10.16 4.83
C PHE A 188 14.34 -11.22 3.96
N ALA A 189 14.84 -11.53 2.77
CA ALA A 189 14.36 -12.65 1.96
C ALA A 189 15.49 -13.67 1.80
N ASP A 190 15.15 -14.95 1.77
CA ASP A 190 16.13 -16.01 1.51
C ASP A 190 16.60 -15.95 0.07
N GLU A 191 15.70 -15.56 -0.84
CA GLU A 191 16.02 -15.28 -2.25
C GLU A 191 15.11 -14.21 -2.86
N VAL A 192 15.57 -13.58 -3.93
CA VAL A 192 14.77 -12.65 -4.74
C VAL A 192 14.82 -13.10 -6.18
N LYS A 193 13.65 -13.41 -6.74
CA LYS A 193 13.44 -13.92 -8.10
C LYS A 193 12.75 -12.92 -9.01
N THR A 194 12.62 -13.27 -10.28
CA THR A 194 11.88 -12.50 -11.28
C THR A 194 10.44 -13.00 -11.45
N PRO A 195 9.55 -12.23 -12.08
CA PRO A 195 8.17 -12.66 -12.32
C PRO A 195 8.06 -13.95 -13.14
N GLU A 196 9.04 -14.24 -13.99
CA GLU A 196 9.11 -15.44 -14.83
C GLU A 196 9.19 -16.72 -13.98
N ASP A 197 9.78 -16.63 -12.80
CA ASP A 197 9.95 -17.76 -11.87
C ASP A 197 8.70 -18.04 -11.02
N LEU A 198 7.69 -17.12 -11.04
CA LEU A 198 6.54 -17.18 -10.14
C LEU A 198 5.80 -18.52 -10.21
N MET A 199 5.51 -19.00 -11.42
CA MET A 199 4.71 -20.20 -11.63
C MET A 199 5.34 -21.47 -11.03
N ASP A 200 6.67 -21.53 -10.98
CA ASP A 200 7.39 -22.70 -10.43
C ASP A 200 7.36 -22.72 -8.89
N MET A 201 7.13 -21.58 -8.25
CA MET A 201 7.08 -21.46 -6.80
C MET A 201 5.68 -21.74 -6.22
N LEU A 202 4.62 -21.45 -6.98
CA LEU A 202 3.24 -21.50 -6.49
C LEU A 202 2.79 -22.86 -5.92
N PRO A 203 3.20 -24.02 -6.48
CA PRO A 203 2.82 -25.32 -5.90
C PRO A 203 3.36 -25.56 -4.48
N PHE A 204 4.44 -24.88 -4.13
CA PHE A 204 5.12 -25.02 -2.85
C PHE A 204 4.86 -23.86 -1.89
N ALA A 205 4.18 -22.80 -2.35
CA ALA A 205 3.85 -21.66 -1.52
C ALA A 205 2.70 -21.98 -0.56
N ASP A 206 2.89 -21.72 0.73
CA ASP A 206 1.81 -21.72 1.71
C ASP A 206 1.06 -20.39 1.69
N PHE A 207 1.77 -19.31 1.35
CA PHE A 207 1.22 -17.96 1.25
C PHE A 207 1.73 -17.26 -0.01
N LEU A 208 0.80 -16.68 -0.78
CA LEU A 208 1.11 -15.74 -1.86
C LEU A 208 0.61 -14.36 -1.47
N VAL A 209 1.52 -13.42 -1.29
CA VAL A 209 1.19 -12.01 -0.99
C VAL A 209 1.53 -11.15 -2.17
N THR A 210 0.57 -10.37 -2.70
CA THR A 210 0.81 -9.43 -3.78
C THR A 210 0.82 -7.99 -3.27
N VAL A 211 1.85 -7.24 -3.69
CA VAL A 211 2.08 -5.83 -3.33
C VAL A 211 2.45 -5.05 -4.60
N LEU A 212 1.66 -5.24 -5.64
CA LEU A 212 1.92 -4.66 -6.96
C LEU A 212 1.28 -3.27 -7.10
N PRO A 213 1.96 -2.30 -7.76
CA PRO A 213 1.34 -1.05 -8.19
C PRO A 213 0.36 -1.30 -9.34
N ASP A 214 -0.52 -0.34 -9.64
CA ASP A 214 -1.29 -0.36 -10.88
C ASP A 214 -0.41 0.07 -12.06
N SER A 215 -0.33 -0.75 -13.06
CA SER A 215 0.32 -0.47 -14.35
C SER A 215 -0.18 -1.46 -15.40
N GLU A 216 0.03 -1.17 -16.68
CA GLU A 216 -0.29 -2.09 -17.76
C GLU A 216 0.37 -3.48 -17.58
N HIS A 217 1.56 -3.51 -17.01
CA HIS A 217 2.31 -4.76 -16.77
C HIS A 217 1.84 -5.54 -15.54
N THR A 218 1.04 -4.96 -14.68
CA THR A 218 0.57 -5.60 -13.43
C THR A 218 -0.93 -5.88 -13.43
N ARG A 219 -1.68 -5.39 -14.42
CA ARG A 219 -3.11 -5.67 -14.53
C ARG A 219 -3.37 -7.13 -14.87
N ASN A 220 -4.27 -7.73 -14.09
CA ASN A 220 -4.69 -9.14 -14.23
C ASN A 220 -3.54 -10.15 -14.27
N VAL A 221 -2.38 -9.84 -13.67
CA VAL A 221 -1.26 -10.80 -13.61
C VAL A 221 -1.54 -11.98 -12.68
N ILE A 222 -2.49 -11.79 -11.75
CA ILE A 222 -3.02 -12.88 -10.91
C ILE A 222 -4.32 -13.34 -11.56
N ASP A 223 -4.19 -14.31 -12.41
CA ASP A 223 -5.25 -14.87 -13.25
C ASP A 223 -5.56 -16.34 -12.92
N LYS A 224 -6.43 -16.95 -13.70
CA LYS A 224 -6.81 -18.36 -13.58
C LYS A 224 -5.62 -19.33 -13.61
N LYS A 225 -4.53 -18.98 -14.33
CA LYS A 225 -3.36 -19.86 -14.40
C LYS A 225 -2.61 -19.84 -13.07
N VAL A 226 -2.46 -18.64 -12.48
CA VAL A 226 -1.85 -18.46 -11.16
C VAL A 226 -2.67 -19.24 -10.11
N PHE A 227 -3.98 -19.04 -10.04
CA PHE A 227 -4.84 -19.75 -9.07
C PHE A 227 -4.81 -21.26 -9.22
N LYS A 228 -4.82 -21.78 -10.46
CA LYS A 228 -4.71 -23.23 -10.71
C LYS A 228 -3.38 -23.84 -10.31
N GLN A 229 -2.31 -23.03 -10.33
CA GLN A 229 -0.97 -23.49 -10.00
C GLN A 229 -0.70 -23.42 -8.49
N MET A 230 -1.46 -22.60 -7.76
CA MET A 230 -1.32 -22.48 -6.31
C MET A 230 -1.64 -23.79 -5.61
N ASN A 231 -0.94 -24.05 -4.49
CA ASN A 231 -1.32 -25.13 -3.59
C ASN A 231 -2.76 -24.91 -3.09
N PRO A 232 -3.66 -25.92 -3.19
CA PRO A 232 -5.05 -25.79 -2.73
C PRO A 232 -5.22 -25.40 -1.25
N GLN A 233 -4.20 -25.62 -0.43
CA GLN A 233 -4.19 -25.25 0.98
C GLN A 233 -3.47 -23.91 1.23
N SER A 234 -3.06 -23.20 0.19
CA SER A 234 -2.38 -21.92 0.34
C SER A 234 -3.37 -20.77 0.55
N MET A 235 -2.88 -19.68 1.12
CA MET A 235 -3.63 -18.46 1.28
C MET A 235 -3.10 -17.38 0.32
N PHE A 236 -4.03 -16.71 -0.39
CA PHE A 236 -3.74 -15.54 -1.22
C PHE A 236 -4.11 -14.26 -0.49
N ILE A 237 -3.20 -13.29 -0.47
CA ILE A 237 -3.41 -11.96 0.13
C ILE A 237 -3.00 -10.89 -0.87
N ASN A 238 -3.91 -9.97 -1.20
CA ASN A 238 -3.58 -8.80 -2.02
C ASN A 238 -3.65 -7.52 -1.19
N VAL A 239 -2.52 -6.87 -1.00
CA VAL A 239 -2.41 -5.55 -0.34
C VAL A 239 -1.82 -4.49 -1.29
N GLY A 240 -1.74 -4.81 -2.57
CA GLY A 240 -1.37 -3.88 -3.63
C GLY A 240 -2.58 -3.16 -4.22
N ARG A 241 -2.89 -3.45 -5.49
CA ARG A 241 -4.06 -2.92 -6.20
C ARG A 241 -4.98 -4.06 -6.64
N GLY A 242 -6.30 -3.81 -6.57
CA GLY A 242 -7.31 -4.75 -7.05
C GLY A 242 -7.11 -5.11 -8.53
N SER A 243 -6.69 -4.14 -9.34
CA SER A 243 -6.42 -4.33 -10.77
C SER A 243 -5.36 -5.40 -11.09
N ALA A 244 -4.52 -5.77 -10.14
CA ALA A 244 -3.55 -6.86 -10.33
C ALA A 244 -4.22 -8.25 -10.37
N VAL A 245 -5.44 -8.37 -9.89
CA VAL A 245 -6.19 -9.63 -9.77
C VAL A 245 -7.32 -9.66 -10.79
N ASN A 246 -7.45 -10.75 -11.53
CA ASN A 246 -8.68 -11.03 -12.28
C ASN A 246 -9.74 -11.53 -11.29
N GLU A 247 -10.69 -10.67 -10.92
CA GLU A 247 -11.70 -10.99 -9.92
C GLU A 247 -12.64 -12.12 -10.32
N ALA A 248 -12.94 -12.29 -11.62
CA ALA A 248 -13.75 -13.39 -12.11
C ALA A 248 -13.03 -14.73 -11.93
N ASP A 249 -11.73 -14.77 -12.23
CA ASP A 249 -10.90 -15.96 -12.04
C ASP A 249 -10.71 -16.30 -10.57
N LEU A 250 -10.59 -15.28 -9.71
CA LEU A 250 -10.55 -15.46 -8.25
C LEU A 250 -11.86 -16.05 -7.73
N ALA A 251 -13.01 -15.51 -8.18
CA ALA A 251 -14.32 -16.02 -7.79
C ALA A 251 -14.51 -17.50 -8.24
N GLU A 252 -14.05 -17.85 -9.43
CA GLU A 252 -14.07 -19.26 -9.90
C GLU A 252 -13.20 -20.13 -8.99
N ALA A 253 -11.98 -19.69 -8.65
CA ALA A 253 -11.06 -20.45 -7.83
C ALA A 253 -11.55 -20.67 -6.39
N LEU A 254 -12.31 -19.71 -5.82
CA LEU A 254 -12.88 -19.82 -4.47
C LEU A 254 -14.12 -20.73 -4.41
N ASN A 255 -14.73 -21.07 -5.56
CA ASN A 255 -15.91 -21.93 -5.66
C ASN A 255 -15.58 -23.38 -6.07
N THR A 256 -14.32 -23.70 -6.25
CA THR A 256 -13.85 -25.07 -6.62
C THR A 256 -13.12 -25.72 -5.46
#